data_2cc72720a09a3be322ea3f32385b3ae6
#
_entry.id   2cc72720a09a3be322ea3f32385b3ae6
#
_cell.length_a   1.000
_cell.length_b   1.000
_cell.length_c   1.000
_cell.angle_alpha   90.00
_cell.angle_beta   90.00
_cell.angle_gamma   90.00
#
_symmetry.space_group_name_H-M   'P 1'
#
loop_
_entity.id
_entity.type
_entity.pdbx_description
1 polymer ?
#
loop_
_entity_poly.entity_id
_entity_poly.type
_entity_poly.pdbx_seq_one_letter_code
_entity_poly.pdbx_strand_id
1 'polypeptide(L)'
;MAVSGLFVTPGTLTNLDPSSEIGNGLSVTKDGIIALKSGVLVENDGLWDISDHSPGVNTLQIGDDIIGEVHNLQPKVAVIRIISVEKEGMQEKSLSAQQLFADITVTELCDRFMPSAGDAMRRRDIIRARVTSTEPMVRATTKEDASLGVLHALCTACGAPLLADDAVPDFNVSCSRCDYTGYRVLSSDFNNLNGLEPSLLNREGTRLSLIHISEPTRRLCI
;
A
#
# COMPACT_ATOMS: atom_id res chain seq x y z
N MET A 1 17.19 -34.35 15.84
CA MET A 1 17.78 -33.01 15.76
C MET A 1 17.06 -32.25 14.67
N ALA A 2 16.39 -31.15 15.02
CA ALA A 2 15.80 -30.26 14.03
C ALA A 2 16.93 -29.60 13.24
N VAL A 3 16.80 -29.57 11.94
CA VAL A 3 17.81 -28.97 11.06
C VAL A 3 17.30 -27.58 10.66
N SER A 4 17.93 -26.54 11.19
CA SER A 4 17.77 -25.18 10.68
C SER A 4 18.14 -25.16 9.19
N GLY A 5 17.29 -24.53 8.35
CA GLY A 5 17.46 -24.53 6.90
C GLY A 5 16.63 -25.59 6.16
N LEU A 6 15.81 -26.37 6.85
CA LEU A 6 14.88 -27.30 6.20
C LEU A 6 13.70 -26.57 5.56
N PHE A 7 13.47 -26.81 4.27
CA PHE A 7 12.25 -26.34 3.59
C PHE A 7 11.04 -27.16 4.02
N VAL A 8 9.99 -26.50 4.47
CA VAL A 8 8.75 -27.11 4.93
C VAL A 8 7.55 -26.56 4.15
N THR A 9 6.50 -27.36 4.07
CA THR A 9 5.21 -26.98 3.44
C THR A 9 4.09 -27.11 4.48
N PRO A 10 2.93 -26.46 4.28
CA PRO A 10 1.80 -26.58 5.19
C PRO A 10 1.42 -28.03 5.46
N GLY A 11 1.28 -28.39 6.75
CA GLY A 11 1.01 -29.77 7.20
C GLY A 11 2.25 -30.64 7.40
N THR A 12 3.46 -30.17 7.04
CA THR A 12 4.69 -30.91 7.31
C THR A 12 4.94 -30.98 8.83
N LEU A 13 5.13 -32.17 9.35
CA LEU A 13 5.54 -32.39 10.73
C LEU A 13 7.01 -31.99 10.85
N THR A 14 7.31 -31.02 11.72
CA THR A 14 8.67 -30.66 12.03
C THR A 14 9.21 -31.59 13.11
N ASN A 15 10.47 -31.98 13.01
CA ASN A 15 11.11 -32.81 14.06
C ASN A 15 11.58 -31.95 15.23
N LEU A 16 10.82 -30.92 15.59
CA LEU A 16 11.07 -30.05 16.73
C LEU A 16 10.58 -30.73 18.02
N ASP A 17 11.30 -30.46 19.10
CA ASP A 17 10.85 -30.88 20.44
C ASP A 17 9.54 -30.16 20.78
N PRO A 18 8.52 -30.84 21.33
CA PRO A 18 7.25 -30.21 21.71
C PRO A 18 7.39 -29.07 22.73
N SER A 19 8.52 -29.01 23.44
CA SER A 19 8.85 -27.92 24.37
C SER A 19 9.56 -26.73 23.73
N SER A 20 9.85 -26.79 22.42
CA SER A 20 10.50 -25.69 21.71
C SER A 20 9.58 -24.47 21.65
N GLU A 21 10.14 -23.28 21.83
CA GLU A 21 9.43 -22.04 21.59
C GLU A 21 9.19 -21.87 20.10
N ILE A 22 7.91 -21.69 19.71
CA ILE A 22 7.49 -21.55 18.33
C ILE A 22 6.94 -20.17 18.05
N GLY A 23 7.32 -19.61 16.92
CA GLY A 23 6.86 -18.32 16.40
C GLY A 23 5.89 -18.47 15.24
N ASN A 24 5.99 -17.55 14.31
CA ASN A 24 5.07 -17.42 13.20
C ASN A 24 5.19 -18.57 12.19
N GLY A 25 4.04 -19.14 11.79
CA GLY A 25 3.97 -20.21 10.80
C GLY A 25 4.12 -21.62 11.34
N LEU A 26 4.21 -21.81 12.65
CA LEU A 26 4.24 -23.11 13.32
C LEU A 26 3.03 -23.24 14.25
N SER A 27 2.60 -24.49 14.48
CA SER A 27 1.53 -24.81 15.43
C SER A 27 1.78 -26.15 16.13
N VAL A 28 1.45 -26.18 17.42
CA VAL A 28 1.52 -27.42 18.21
C VAL A 28 0.26 -28.25 17.97
N THR A 29 0.44 -29.50 17.64
CA THR A 29 -0.64 -30.48 17.50
C THR A 29 -0.40 -31.68 18.42
N LYS A 30 -1.34 -32.65 18.43
CA LYS A 30 -1.20 -33.87 19.21
C LYS A 30 -0.03 -34.76 18.74
N ASP A 31 0.30 -34.64 17.46
CA ASP A 31 1.34 -35.44 16.80
C ASP A 31 2.71 -34.73 16.76
N GLY A 32 2.78 -33.50 17.24
CA GLY A 32 3.99 -32.68 17.25
C GLY A 32 3.76 -31.28 16.68
N ILE A 33 4.85 -30.59 16.33
CA ILE A 33 4.81 -29.25 15.76
C ILE A 33 4.72 -29.35 14.23
N ILE A 34 3.69 -28.74 13.66
CA ILE A 34 3.45 -28.70 12.21
C ILE A 34 3.68 -27.31 11.62
N ALA A 35 4.13 -27.27 10.37
CA ALA A 35 4.20 -26.06 9.58
C ALA A 35 2.81 -25.64 9.10
N LEU A 36 2.47 -24.35 9.22
CA LEU A 36 1.25 -23.75 8.70
C LEU A 36 1.46 -23.04 7.36
N LYS A 37 2.69 -22.68 7.03
CA LYS A 37 3.07 -22.02 5.78
C LYS A 37 4.27 -22.67 5.13
N SER A 38 4.50 -22.39 3.85
CA SER A 38 5.70 -22.84 3.13
C SER A 38 6.87 -21.89 3.43
N GLY A 39 8.04 -22.44 3.66
CA GLY A 39 9.23 -21.65 3.91
C GLY A 39 10.38 -22.49 4.45
N VAL A 40 11.42 -21.80 4.93
CA VAL A 40 12.58 -22.42 5.54
C VAL A 40 12.48 -22.31 7.06
N LEU A 41 12.63 -23.43 7.74
CA LEU A 41 12.67 -23.49 9.21
C LEU A 41 13.96 -22.83 9.69
N VAL A 42 13.84 -21.78 10.51
CA VAL A 42 14.97 -21.02 11.07
C VAL A 42 14.85 -20.95 12.58
N GLU A 43 15.97 -20.90 13.25
CA GLU A 43 16.04 -20.69 14.69
C GLU A 43 16.71 -19.35 14.95
N ASN A 44 16.03 -18.48 15.67
CA ASN A 44 16.54 -17.18 16.11
C ASN A 44 16.40 -17.09 17.62
N ASP A 45 17.50 -17.02 18.34
CA ASP A 45 17.54 -16.87 19.80
C ASP A 45 16.68 -17.89 20.58
N GLY A 46 16.61 -19.14 20.10
CA GLY A 46 15.81 -20.21 20.70
C GLY A 46 14.36 -20.26 20.24
N LEU A 47 13.89 -19.28 19.48
CA LEU A 47 12.56 -19.24 18.87
C LEU A 47 12.62 -19.86 17.46
N TRP A 48 11.81 -20.87 17.21
CA TRP A 48 11.66 -21.47 15.89
C TRP A 48 10.58 -20.77 15.08
N ASP A 49 10.94 -20.35 13.87
CA ASP A 49 10.08 -19.63 12.95
C ASP A 49 10.19 -20.20 11.53
N ILE A 50 9.20 -19.93 10.68
CA ILE A 50 9.29 -20.22 9.26
C ILE A 50 9.55 -18.92 8.52
N SER A 51 10.78 -18.79 8.00
CA SER A 51 11.13 -17.71 7.09
C SER A 51 10.44 -17.93 5.74
N ASP A 52 9.72 -16.92 5.26
CA ASP A 52 9.06 -16.99 3.96
C ASP A 52 10.10 -17.16 2.84
N HIS A 53 10.01 -18.28 2.13
CA HIS A 53 10.87 -18.60 1.00
C HIS A 53 10.12 -18.55 -0.33
N SER A 54 8.99 -17.84 -0.36
CA SER A 54 8.30 -17.61 -1.62
C SER A 54 8.99 -16.46 -2.37
N PRO A 55 9.78 -16.74 -3.42
CA PRO A 55 10.27 -15.70 -4.26
C PRO A 55 9.07 -15.06 -4.96
N GLY A 56 8.65 -13.88 -4.53
CA GLY A 56 7.58 -13.15 -5.18
C GLY A 56 6.45 -12.62 -4.29
N VAL A 57 6.37 -12.99 -3.00
CA VAL A 57 5.37 -12.41 -2.08
C VAL A 57 6.07 -11.67 -0.97
N ASN A 58 5.81 -10.37 -0.86
CA ASN A 58 6.24 -9.55 0.25
C ASN A 58 5.19 -9.53 1.34
N THR A 59 5.62 -9.71 2.58
CA THR A 59 4.80 -9.43 3.75
C THR A 59 5.19 -8.06 4.27
N LEU A 60 4.20 -7.19 4.45
CA LEU A 60 4.39 -5.87 5.04
C LEU A 60 4.80 -6.00 6.51
N GLN A 61 5.72 -5.17 6.92
CA GLN A 61 6.16 -5.04 8.31
C GLN A 61 5.83 -3.64 8.82
N ILE A 62 5.70 -3.51 10.13
CA ILE A 62 5.56 -2.21 10.77
C ILE A 62 6.83 -1.40 10.51
N GLY A 63 6.67 -0.15 10.08
CA GLY A 63 7.77 0.73 9.70
C GLY A 63 8.12 0.72 8.20
N ASP A 64 7.51 -0.18 7.39
CA ASP A 64 7.70 -0.14 5.95
C ASP A 64 7.02 1.10 5.35
N ASP A 65 7.72 1.77 4.44
CA ASP A 65 7.15 2.85 3.65
C ASP A 65 6.49 2.27 2.39
N ILE A 66 5.24 2.61 2.19
CA ILE A 66 4.41 2.13 1.08
C ILE A 66 4.03 3.28 0.16
N ILE A 67 4.00 2.99 -1.14
CA ILE A 67 3.39 3.86 -2.15
C ILE A 67 2.06 3.26 -2.55
N GLY A 68 1.02 4.07 -2.53
CA GLY A 68 -0.32 3.64 -2.87
C GLY A 68 -1.18 4.72 -3.50
N GLU A 69 -2.29 4.28 -4.05
CA GLU A 69 -3.32 5.13 -4.60
C GLU A 69 -4.48 5.26 -3.63
N VAL A 70 -4.97 6.46 -3.42
CA VAL A 70 -6.21 6.68 -2.67
C VAL A 70 -7.39 6.04 -3.42
N HIS A 71 -7.82 4.88 -2.94
CA HIS A 71 -8.88 4.08 -3.58
C HIS A 71 -10.27 4.56 -3.16
N ASN A 72 -10.49 4.71 -1.87
CA ASN A 72 -11.76 5.15 -1.31
C ASN A 72 -11.58 6.12 -0.16
N LEU A 73 -12.54 7.03 0.00
CA LEU A 73 -12.54 8.02 1.07
C LEU A 73 -13.87 7.91 1.82
N GLN A 74 -13.76 7.69 3.11
CA GLN A 74 -14.82 7.80 4.09
C GLN A 74 -14.57 9.03 4.97
N PRO A 75 -15.55 9.53 5.72
CA PRO A 75 -15.32 10.72 6.55
C PRO A 75 -14.14 10.60 7.51
N LYS A 76 -13.93 9.42 8.11
CA LYS A 76 -12.89 9.19 9.13
C LYS A 76 -11.70 8.37 8.65
N VAL A 77 -11.76 7.78 7.46
CA VAL A 77 -10.73 6.83 6.98
C VAL A 77 -10.50 7.04 5.49
N ALA A 78 -9.24 7.08 5.08
CA ALA A 78 -8.81 6.94 3.70
C ALA A 78 -8.33 5.51 3.47
N VAL A 79 -8.91 4.83 2.49
CA VAL A 79 -8.50 3.48 2.07
C VAL A 79 -7.54 3.61 0.91
N ILE A 80 -6.33 3.11 1.08
CA ILE A 80 -5.24 3.20 0.14
C ILE A 80 -5.01 1.84 -0.49
N ARG A 81 -4.99 1.77 -1.80
CA ARG A 81 -4.54 0.59 -2.53
C ARG A 81 -3.03 0.64 -2.66
N ILE A 82 -2.34 -0.29 -2.04
CA ILE A 82 -0.88 -0.36 -2.07
C ILE A 82 -0.43 -0.79 -3.45
N ILE A 83 0.56 -0.10 -4.01
CA ILE A 83 1.13 -0.34 -5.33
C ILE A 83 2.53 -0.92 -5.19
N SER A 84 3.35 -0.33 -4.32
CA SER A 84 4.72 -0.78 -4.07
C SER A 84 5.12 -0.54 -2.61
N VAL A 85 6.16 -1.22 -2.19
CA VAL A 85 6.82 -1.05 -0.88
C VAL A 85 8.22 -0.54 -1.14
N GLU A 86 8.57 0.58 -0.51
CA GLU A 86 9.92 1.13 -0.59
C GLU A 86 10.81 0.40 0.42
N LYS A 87 11.59 -0.57 -0.06
CA LYS A 87 12.64 -1.24 0.73
C LYS A 87 13.95 -1.21 -0.04
N GLU A 88 15.03 -0.80 0.62
CA GLU A 88 16.36 -0.85 0.05
C GLU A 88 16.71 -2.30 -0.36
N GLY A 89 17.14 -2.47 -1.62
CA GLY A 89 17.60 -3.76 -2.14
C GLY A 89 16.50 -4.77 -2.48
N MET A 90 15.22 -4.43 -2.42
CA MET A 90 14.13 -5.32 -2.83
C MET A 90 13.79 -5.15 -4.30
N GLN A 91 13.80 -6.27 -5.04
CA GLN A 91 13.09 -6.38 -6.30
C GLN A 91 11.59 -6.23 -6.03
N GLU A 92 10.86 -5.62 -6.98
CA GLU A 92 9.39 -5.55 -6.95
C GLU A 92 8.79 -6.94 -6.71
N LYS A 93 8.27 -7.16 -5.51
CA LYS A 93 7.59 -8.40 -5.16
C LYS A 93 6.11 -8.10 -4.99
N SER A 94 5.29 -9.02 -5.46
CA SER A 94 3.84 -8.94 -5.27
C SER A 94 3.47 -9.03 -3.79
N LEU A 95 2.59 -8.15 -3.33
CA LEU A 95 2.00 -8.25 -2.00
C LEU A 95 0.96 -9.37 -1.95
N SER A 96 0.75 -9.93 -0.77
CA SER A 96 -0.35 -10.87 -0.57
C SER A 96 -1.70 -10.19 -0.78
N ALA A 97 -2.72 -10.94 -1.22
CA ALA A 97 -4.05 -10.40 -1.47
C ALA A 97 -4.68 -9.74 -0.22
N GLN A 98 -4.31 -10.17 0.97
CA GLN A 98 -4.77 -9.61 2.25
C GLN A 98 -4.12 -8.27 2.58
N GLN A 99 -2.98 -7.94 1.98
CA GLN A 99 -2.20 -6.75 2.25
C GLN A 99 -2.20 -5.75 1.08
N LEU A 100 -3.19 -5.84 0.20
CA LEU A 100 -3.32 -4.92 -0.95
C LEU A 100 -3.90 -3.56 -0.57
N PHE A 101 -4.48 -3.43 0.61
CA PHE A 101 -5.10 -2.20 1.08
C PHE A 101 -4.58 -1.84 2.46
N ALA A 102 -4.44 -0.54 2.69
CA ALA A 102 -4.13 0.04 3.99
C ALA A 102 -5.15 1.12 4.34
N ASP A 103 -5.50 1.21 5.61
CA ASP A 103 -6.38 2.23 6.14
C ASP A 103 -5.56 3.32 6.85
N ILE A 104 -5.84 4.59 6.52
CA ILE A 104 -5.31 5.74 7.23
C ILE A 104 -6.47 6.48 7.88
N THR A 105 -6.48 6.56 9.21
CA THR A 105 -7.50 7.32 9.91
C THR A 105 -7.25 8.83 9.76
N VAL A 106 -8.30 9.65 9.86
CA VAL A 106 -8.18 11.10 9.73
C VAL A 106 -7.19 11.70 10.73
N THR A 107 -7.02 11.06 11.90
CA THR A 107 -6.08 11.46 12.94
C THR A 107 -4.63 11.20 12.57
N GLU A 108 -4.38 10.29 11.64
CA GLU A 108 -3.06 9.87 11.16
C GLU A 108 -2.64 10.54 9.84
N LEU A 109 -3.47 11.44 9.31
CA LEU A 109 -3.18 12.14 8.05
C LEU A 109 -2.22 13.31 8.23
N CYS A 110 -2.45 14.16 9.22
CA CYS A 110 -1.61 15.31 9.54
C CYS A 110 -1.88 15.81 10.96
N ASP A 111 -1.05 16.73 11.46
CA ASP A 111 -1.20 17.34 12.78
C ASP A 111 -2.28 18.42 12.82
N ARG A 112 -2.72 18.90 11.65
CA ARG A 112 -3.84 19.82 11.54
C ARG A 112 -5.17 19.09 11.75
N PHE A 113 -6.11 19.72 12.45
CA PHE A 113 -7.46 19.18 12.56
C PHE A 113 -8.12 19.11 11.17
N MET A 114 -8.55 17.91 10.78
CA MET A 114 -9.26 17.64 9.53
C MET A 114 -10.66 17.12 9.84
N PRO A 115 -11.71 17.77 9.35
CA PRO A 115 -13.08 17.30 9.52
C PRO A 115 -13.34 15.96 8.80
N SER A 116 -12.68 15.76 7.66
CA SER A 116 -12.83 14.58 6.83
C SER A 116 -11.51 14.21 6.15
N ALA A 117 -11.30 12.92 5.93
CA ALA A 117 -10.15 12.43 5.16
C ALA A 117 -10.15 13.01 3.72
N GLY A 118 -11.33 13.30 3.17
CA GLY A 118 -11.47 13.96 1.89
C GLY A 118 -10.92 15.40 1.83
N ASP A 119 -10.72 16.06 2.95
CA ASP A 119 -10.12 17.40 2.97
C ASP A 119 -8.60 17.36 2.86
N ALA A 120 -7.98 16.23 3.25
CA ALA A 120 -6.55 16.01 3.22
C ALA A 120 -6.03 15.42 1.90
N MET A 121 -6.85 14.63 1.22
CA MET A 121 -6.49 13.96 -0.03
C MET A 121 -7.74 13.69 -0.87
N ARG A 122 -7.56 13.28 -2.12
CA ARG A 122 -8.66 12.92 -3.03
C ARG A 122 -8.43 11.54 -3.62
N ARG A 123 -9.50 10.92 -4.10
CA ARG A 123 -9.41 9.67 -4.84
C ARG A 123 -8.44 9.80 -6.00
N ARG A 124 -7.60 8.78 -6.19
CA ARG A 124 -6.56 8.68 -7.22
C ARG A 124 -5.31 9.52 -6.96
N ASP A 125 -5.21 10.23 -5.84
CA ASP A 125 -3.94 10.80 -5.41
C ASP A 125 -2.98 9.64 -5.12
N ILE A 126 -1.71 9.81 -5.49
CA ILE A 126 -0.63 8.88 -5.15
C ILE A 126 0.02 9.38 -3.88
N ILE A 127 0.14 8.51 -2.92
CA ILE A 127 0.68 8.86 -1.60
C ILE A 127 1.81 7.94 -1.18
N ARG A 128 2.68 8.46 -0.31
CA ARG A 128 3.62 7.68 0.49
C ARG A 128 3.12 7.66 1.93
N ALA A 129 3.08 6.49 2.54
CA ALA A 129 2.64 6.32 3.92
C ALA A 129 3.47 5.25 4.61
N ARG A 130 3.62 5.34 5.93
CA ARG A 130 4.35 4.36 6.76
C ARG A 130 3.38 3.41 7.43
N VAL A 131 3.68 2.12 7.38
CA VAL A 131 2.87 1.08 8.01
C VAL A 131 3.03 1.13 9.52
N THR A 132 1.92 1.27 10.24
CA THR A 132 1.87 1.31 11.72
C THR A 132 1.33 0.02 12.32
N SER A 133 0.54 -0.74 11.57
CA SER A 133 0.00 -2.04 12.01
C SER A 133 -0.30 -2.91 10.79
N THR A 134 -0.13 -4.21 10.94
CA THR A 134 -0.43 -5.20 9.89
C THR A 134 -1.61 -6.11 10.23
N GLU A 135 -2.04 -6.13 11.49
CA GLU A 135 -3.15 -6.95 11.99
C GLU A 135 -4.13 -6.11 12.81
N PRO A 136 -5.43 -6.39 12.74
CA PRO A 136 -6.17 -7.32 11.86
C PRO A 136 -6.27 -6.83 10.41
N MET A 137 -5.90 -5.59 10.13
CA MET A 137 -5.80 -4.95 8.83
C MET A 137 -4.58 -4.03 8.80
N VAL A 138 -4.05 -3.79 7.62
CA VAL A 138 -2.93 -2.88 7.45
C VAL A 138 -3.39 -1.46 7.76
N ARG A 139 -2.70 -0.79 8.69
CA ARG A 139 -2.87 0.63 8.98
C ARG A 139 -1.60 1.37 8.67
N ALA A 140 -1.74 2.61 8.24
CA ALA A 140 -0.62 3.47 7.91
C ALA A 140 -0.84 4.90 8.40
N THR A 141 0.23 5.68 8.44
CA THR A 141 0.25 7.10 8.81
C THR A 141 0.98 7.92 7.77
N THR A 142 0.62 9.20 7.67
CA THR A 142 1.33 10.20 6.87
C THR A 142 1.90 11.33 7.73
N LYS A 143 1.97 11.15 9.06
CA LYS A 143 2.35 12.19 10.02
C LYS A 143 3.82 12.24 10.40
N GLU A 144 4.47 11.08 10.50
CA GLU A 144 5.74 10.94 11.21
C GLU A 144 6.92 11.63 10.51
N ASP A 145 6.83 11.80 9.20
CA ASP A 145 7.93 12.32 8.39
C ASP A 145 7.38 13.25 7.30
N ALA A 146 8.12 14.31 6.99
CA ALA A 146 7.79 15.25 5.91
C ALA A 146 7.82 14.59 4.52
N SER A 147 8.52 13.47 4.35
CA SER A 147 8.54 12.68 3.12
C SER A 147 7.23 11.93 2.87
N LEU A 148 6.42 11.71 3.92
CA LEU A 148 5.12 11.07 3.84
C LEU A 148 4.05 12.06 3.38
N GLY A 149 3.01 11.56 2.74
CA GLY A 149 1.91 12.37 2.21
C GLY A 149 1.68 12.17 0.73
N VAL A 150 1.01 13.14 0.11
CA VAL A 150 0.66 13.10 -1.32
C VAL A 150 1.90 13.38 -2.16
N LEU A 151 2.26 12.43 -3.02
CA LEU A 151 3.36 12.53 -3.99
C LEU A 151 2.91 13.11 -5.33
N HIS A 152 1.68 12.78 -5.75
CA HIS A 152 1.12 13.25 -7.00
C HIS A 152 -0.39 13.35 -6.91
N ALA A 153 -0.96 14.43 -7.43
CA ALA A 153 -2.38 14.67 -7.42
C ALA A 153 -2.87 15.26 -8.75
N LEU A 154 -4.08 14.90 -9.12
CA LEU A 154 -4.75 15.43 -10.30
C LEU A 154 -5.87 16.37 -9.91
N CYS A 155 -6.07 17.40 -10.71
CA CYS A 155 -7.19 18.32 -10.56
C CYS A 155 -8.52 17.59 -10.69
N THR A 156 -9.40 17.77 -9.72
CA THR A 156 -10.74 17.15 -9.71
C THR A 156 -11.66 17.72 -10.79
N ALA A 157 -11.40 18.95 -11.25
CA ALA A 157 -12.22 19.62 -12.24
C ALA A 157 -11.82 19.26 -13.69
N CYS A 158 -10.50 19.28 -14.01
CA CYS A 158 -10.04 19.12 -15.39
C CYS A 158 -9.06 17.96 -15.62
N GLY A 159 -8.63 17.27 -14.55
CA GLY A 159 -7.73 16.13 -14.63
C GLY A 159 -6.25 16.48 -14.91
N ALA A 160 -5.89 17.76 -14.96
CA ALA A 160 -4.48 18.17 -15.11
C ALA A 160 -3.70 17.94 -13.81
N PRO A 161 -2.36 17.77 -13.87
CA PRO A 161 -1.55 17.69 -12.67
C PRO A 161 -1.68 18.95 -11.81
N LEU A 162 -1.71 18.78 -10.49
CA LEU A 162 -1.67 19.87 -9.53
C LEU A 162 -0.21 20.26 -9.26
N LEU A 163 0.00 21.55 -9.01
CA LEU A 163 1.28 22.10 -8.60
C LEU A 163 1.19 22.56 -7.15
N ALA A 164 2.30 22.49 -6.42
CA ALA A 164 2.39 23.09 -5.10
C ALA A 164 2.32 24.62 -5.24
N ASP A 165 1.48 25.24 -4.42
CA ASP A 165 1.21 26.67 -4.50
C ASP A 165 0.82 27.19 -3.11
N ASP A 166 1.71 27.94 -2.48
CA ASP A 166 1.50 28.53 -1.17
C ASP A 166 0.97 29.98 -1.26
N ALA A 167 0.62 30.46 -2.46
CA ALA A 167 0.20 31.85 -2.66
C ALA A 167 -1.19 32.15 -2.10
N VAL A 168 -2.05 31.14 -1.96
CA VAL A 168 -3.43 31.30 -1.47
C VAL A 168 -3.52 30.80 -0.02
N PRO A 169 -3.97 31.64 0.92
CA PRO A 169 -4.20 31.21 2.30
C PRO A 169 -5.13 29.97 2.36
N ASP A 170 -4.83 29.05 3.26
CA ASP A 170 -5.55 27.78 3.48
C ASP A 170 -5.50 26.73 2.34
N PHE A 171 -4.90 27.08 1.20
CA PHE A 171 -4.68 26.13 0.09
C PHE A 171 -3.18 25.98 -0.16
N ASN A 172 -2.78 24.82 -0.65
CA ASN A 172 -1.37 24.51 -0.94
C ASN A 172 -1.15 23.85 -2.29
N VAL A 173 -2.21 23.70 -3.08
CA VAL A 173 -2.13 23.22 -4.46
C VAL A 173 -3.00 24.06 -5.38
N SER A 174 -2.50 24.31 -6.59
CA SER A 174 -3.21 24.96 -7.68
C SER A 174 -3.17 24.11 -8.95
N CYS A 175 -4.11 24.35 -9.86
CA CYS A 175 -4.16 23.64 -11.13
C CYS A 175 -3.42 24.43 -12.21
N SER A 176 -2.59 23.75 -13.00
CA SER A 176 -1.88 24.37 -14.13
C SER A 176 -2.77 24.72 -15.33
N ARG A 177 -4.03 24.22 -15.37
CA ARG A 177 -4.94 24.39 -16.53
C ARG A 177 -6.20 25.18 -16.22
N CYS A 178 -6.67 25.18 -14.98
CA CYS A 178 -7.89 25.88 -14.58
C CYS A 178 -7.67 26.56 -13.22
N ASP A 179 -8.62 27.39 -12.79
CA ASP A 179 -8.52 28.20 -11.57
C ASP A 179 -8.81 27.39 -10.29
N TYR A 180 -8.68 26.05 -10.34
CA TYR A 180 -8.87 25.20 -9.17
C TYR A 180 -7.73 25.39 -8.20
N THR A 181 -8.06 25.68 -6.93
CA THR A 181 -7.16 25.65 -5.79
C THR A 181 -7.68 24.66 -4.75
N GLY A 182 -6.82 24.09 -3.95
CA GLY A 182 -7.22 23.09 -2.96
C GLY A 182 -6.15 22.82 -1.92
N TYR A 183 -6.49 21.99 -0.96
CA TYR A 183 -5.57 21.52 0.07
C TYR A 183 -5.27 20.03 -0.12
N ARG A 184 -4.02 19.64 0.11
CA ARG A 184 -3.55 18.26 0.22
C ARG A 184 -2.51 18.16 1.33
N VAL A 185 -2.41 17.02 1.96
CA VAL A 185 -1.26 16.72 2.83
C VAL A 185 -0.09 16.35 1.93
N LEU A 186 0.71 17.34 1.57
CA LEU A 186 1.81 17.18 0.63
C LEU A 186 3.01 16.50 1.29
N SER A 187 3.64 15.60 0.55
CA SER A 187 4.99 15.13 0.83
C SER A 187 6.02 16.21 0.42
N SER A 188 7.19 16.24 1.05
CA SER A 188 8.35 17.01 0.59
C SER A 188 8.76 16.67 -0.84
N ASP A 189 8.45 15.45 -1.28
CA ASP A 189 8.73 14.91 -2.61
C ASP A 189 7.56 15.12 -3.60
N PHE A 190 6.64 16.02 -3.30
CA PHE A 190 5.48 16.27 -4.16
C PHE A 190 5.92 16.65 -5.58
N ASN A 191 5.37 15.93 -6.58
CA ASN A 191 5.74 15.99 -8.00
C ASN A 191 7.20 15.58 -8.32
N ASN A 192 7.98 15.12 -7.35
CA ASN A 192 9.26 14.49 -7.57
C ASN A 192 9.07 12.97 -7.62
N LEU A 193 8.78 12.46 -8.80
CA LEU A 193 8.47 11.04 -9.02
C LEU A 193 9.71 10.24 -9.45
N ASN A 194 10.91 10.70 -9.10
CA ASN A 194 12.16 10.02 -9.42
C ASN A 194 12.17 8.61 -8.79
N GLY A 195 12.22 7.59 -9.63
CA GLY A 195 12.20 6.19 -9.21
C GLY A 195 10.81 5.54 -9.15
N LEU A 196 9.72 6.30 -9.31
CA LEU A 196 8.41 5.70 -9.57
C LEU A 196 8.32 5.33 -11.05
N GLU A 197 8.15 4.04 -11.32
CA GLU A 197 8.05 3.50 -12.67
C GLU A 197 6.99 4.26 -13.52
N PRO A 198 7.27 4.51 -14.81
CA PRO A 198 6.32 5.14 -15.72
C PRO A 198 4.96 4.45 -15.78
N SER A 199 4.87 3.18 -15.41
CA SER A 199 3.62 2.42 -15.30
C SER A 199 2.60 3.03 -14.34
N LEU A 200 3.04 3.74 -13.30
CA LEU A 200 2.15 4.46 -12.39
C LEU A 200 1.64 5.77 -12.99
N LEU A 201 2.41 6.37 -13.88
CA LEU A 201 2.12 7.63 -14.55
C LEU A 201 1.34 7.44 -15.85
N ASN A 202 1.52 6.31 -16.54
CA ASN A 202 0.91 5.99 -17.83
C ASN A 202 -0.55 5.54 -17.74
N ARG A 203 -1.33 6.14 -16.85
CA ARG A 203 -2.78 5.94 -16.85
C ARG A 203 -3.51 6.66 -17.98
N GLU A 204 -2.81 7.43 -18.79
CA GLU A 204 -3.36 7.97 -20.02
C GLU A 204 -3.78 6.86 -21.00
N GLY A 205 -3.08 5.71 -21.01
CA GLY A 205 -3.43 4.56 -21.84
C GLY A 205 -4.75 3.86 -21.49
N THR A 206 -5.23 3.95 -20.26
CA THR A 206 -6.50 3.32 -19.84
C THR A 206 -7.74 4.16 -20.21
N ARG A 207 -7.58 5.43 -20.62
CA ARG A 207 -8.69 6.23 -21.15
C ARG A 207 -9.07 5.86 -22.59
N LEU A 208 -8.20 5.21 -23.32
CA LEU A 208 -8.48 4.82 -24.72
C LEU A 208 -9.45 3.64 -24.85
N SER A 209 -9.64 2.84 -23.82
CA SER A 209 -10.59 1.71 -23.88
C SER A 209 -12.06 2.12 -23.80
N LEU A 210 -12.36 3.36 -23.43
CA LEU A 210 -13.74 3.87 -23.39
C LEU A 210 -14.21 4.48 -24.70
N ILE A 211 -13.33 4.64 -25.69
CA ILE A 211 -13.69 5.24 -26.99
C ILE A 211 -14.27 4.21 -27.97
N HIS A 212 -14.19 2.92 -27.63
CA HIS A 212 -14.77 1.86 -28.45
C HIS A 212 -16.10 1.31 -27.92
N ILE A 213 -16.95 2.15 -27.36
CA ILE A 213 -18.38 1.85 -27.33
C ILE A 213 -18.88 2.24 -28.74
N SER A 214 -18.75 1.30 -29.67
CA SER A 214 -19.46 1.42 -30.95
C SER A 214 -20.92 1.61 -30.67
N GLU A 215 -21.50 2.73 -31.11
CA GLU A 215 -22.94 2.93 -31.09
C GLU A 215 -23.62 1.69 -31.69
N PRO A 216 -24.64 1.15 -31.00
CA PRO A 216 -25.44 0.09 -31.59
C PRO A 216 -26.08 0.68 -32.85
N THR A 217 -25.66 0.19 -33.99
CA THR A 217 -26.28 0.49 -35.28
C THR A 217 -27.78 0.21 -35.12
N ARG A 218 -28.58 1.27 -35.09
CA ARG A 218 -30.04 1.18 -35.25
C ARG A 218 -30.28 0.50 -36.60
N ARG A 219 -30.65 -0.77 -36.56
CA ARG A 219 -31.29 -1.42 -37.71
C ARG A 219 -32.61 -0.72 -37.91
N LEU A 220 -32.71 0.07 -38.96
CA LEU A 220 -33.97 0.47 -39.52
C LEU A 220 -34.69 -0.79 -40.02
N CYS A 221 -35.72 -1.19 -39.31
CA CYS A 221 -36.71 -2.11 -39.87
C CYS A 221 -37.59 -1.32 -40.84
N ILE A 222 -37.54 -1.67 -42.11
CA ILE A 222 -38.52 -1.30 -43.12
C ILE A 222 -39.69 -2.28 -43.02
#